data_50876012c9d97862f3e5daf4b3c30f87
#
_entry.id   50876012c9d97862f3e5daf4b3c30f87
#
_cell.length_a   1.000
_cell.length_b   1.000
_cell.length_c   1.000
_cell.angle_alpha   90.00
_cell.angle_beta   90.00
_cell.angle_gamma   90.00
#
_symmetry.space_group_name_H-M   'P 1'
#
loop_
_entity.id
_entity.type
_entity.pdbx_description
1 polymer ?
#
loop_
_entity_poly.entity_id
_entity_poly.type
_entity_poly.pdbx_seq_one_letter_code
_entity_poly.pdbx_strand_id
1 'polypeptide(L)'
;SKYKKQPLWKLIGGVNQTVSVGADFPVQATAAELLTKVDRAVADGFKRIKIKFNPQSNVATIAEIRSKYPDMLIHVDCNSGFSLDDIELFKELDELGLAMIEQPLAYDDLIFHAELQSKIKTPICLDESITSIDRTRKAIDIDACRYINIKTSRVGGLSNAIEIHNLCQDRGIPIWVGGMLESAVGQSFSLALATMPNVGYPNDIFPSRRFYQVDMSAPEIVLSSPGMIEAPRSFGAGFAPDL
;
A
#
# COMPACT_ATOMS: atom_id res chain seq x y z
N SER A 1 -1.78 20.99 13.73
CA SER A 1 -0.44 20.67 14.23
C SER A 1 0.43 21.94 14.39
N LYS A 2 0.45 22.88 13.44
CA LYS A 2 1.17 24.17 13.60
C LYS A 2 0.71 24.93 14.85
N TYR A 3 -0.59 25.08 15.05
CA TYR A 3 -1.15 25.74 16.26
C TYR A 3 -0.74 25.03 17.55
N LYS A 4 -0.71 23.68 17.56
CA LYS A 4 -0.28 22.88 18.72
C LYS A 4 1.25 22.79 18.86
N LYS A 5 2.02 23.44 17.98
CA LYS A 5 3.50 23.44 17.96
C LYS A 5 4.08 22.02 18.02
N GLN A 6 3.57 21.11 17.20
CA GLN A 6 4.08 19.74 17.09
C GLN A 6 3.94 19.20 15.67
N PRO A 7 4.74 18.19 15.28
CA PRO A 7 4.60 17.52 13.99
C PRO A 7 3.21 16.88 13.83
N LEU A 8 2.72 16.83 12.59
CA LEU A 8 1.40 16.25 12.30
C LEU A 8 1.30 14.81 12.77
N TRP A 9 2.33 14.00 12.48
CA TRP A 9 2.33 12.58 12.83
C TRP A 9 2.21 12.36 14.35
N LYS A 10 2.85 13.19 15.20
CA LYS A 10 2.68 13.11 16.65
C LYS A 10 1.28 13.51 17.09
N LEU A 11 0.72 14.56 16.46
CA LEU A 11 -0.62 15.04 16.80
C LEU A 11 -1.70 13.98 16.58
N ILE A 12 -1.54 13.14 15.55
CA ILE A 12 -2.51 12.09 15.22
C ILE A 12 -2.27 10.75 15.92
N GLY A 13 -1.25 10.66 16.78
CA GLY A 13 -0.96 9.45 17.56
C GLY A 13 0.09 8.53 16.92
N GLY A 14 0.90 9.04 16.01
CA GLY A 14 2.01 8.28 15.44
C GLY A 14 3.05 7.87 16.50
N VAL A 15 3.52 6.63 16.39
CA VAL A 15 4.44 5.99 17.35
C VAL A 15 5.83 5.77 16.76
N ASN A 16 5.95 5.64 15.43
CA ASN A 16 7.20 5.39 14.74
C ASN A 16 7.51 6.56 13.78
N GLN A 17 8.58 7.31 14.04
CA GLN A 17 8.97 8.41 13.17
C GLN A 17 9.46 7.91 11.80
N THR A 18 10.09 6.74 11.75
CA THR A 18 10.59 6.13 10.51
C THR A 18 9.61 5.05 10.05
N VAL A 19 9.21 5.12 8.80
CA VAL A 19 8.28 4.18 8.17
C VAL A 19 8.95 3.37 7.09
N SER A 20 8.61 2.09 7.00
CA SER A 20 9.05 1.22 5.92
C SER A 20 8.23 1.49 4.65
N VAL A 21 8.92 1.54 3.51
CA VAL A 21 8.31 1.71 2.19
C VAL A 21 8.75 0.62 1.24
N GLY A 22 7.89 0.29 0.27
CA GLY A 22 8.17 -0.74 -0.72
C GLY A 22 8.47 -0.17 -2.09
N ALA A 23 8.90 -1.06 -2.99
CA ALA A 23 8.96 -0.78 -4.41
C ALA A 23 7.72 -1.34 -5.10
N ASP A 24 7.18 -0.62 -6.09
CA ASP A 24 6.08 -1.06 -6.92
C ASP A 24 6.44 -1.00 -8.41
N PHE A 25 5.92 -1.94 -9.15
CA PHE A 25 6.21 -2.09 -10.57
C PHE A 25 4.91 -2.19 -11.36
N PRO A 26 4.72 -1.29 -12.36
CA PRO A 26 3.67 -1.45 -13.34
C PRO A 26 3.92 -2.73 -14.17
N VAL A 27 2.90 -3.17 -14.90
CA VAL A 27 3.05 -4.24 -15.89
C VAL A 27 4.20 -3.89 -16.83
N GLN A 28 5.11 -4.84 -17.03
CA GLN A 28 6.26 -4.70 -17.91
C GLN A 28 5.99 -5.43 -19.24
N ALA A 29 6.69 -5.04 -20.29
CA ALA A 29 6.57 -5.69 -21.60
C ALA A 29 7.08 -7.13 -21.56
N THR A 30 8.06 -7.42 -20.71
CA THR A 30 8.64 -8.76 -20.57
C THR A 30 8.93 -9.13 -19.11
N ALA A 31 8.95 -10.42 -18.80
CA ALA A 31 9.37 -10.95 -17.51
C ALA A 31 10.81 -10.54 -17.15
N ALA A 32 11.71 -10.50 -18.12
CA ALA A 32 13.10 -10.12 -17.93
C ALA A 32 13.26 -8.65 -17.49
N GLU A 33 12.45 -7.76 -18.05
CA GLU A 33 12.43 -6.35 -17.59
C GLU A 33 11.95 -6.23 -16.16
N LEU A 34 10.89 -6.97 -15.81
CA LEU A 34 10.38 -6.98 -14.43
C LEU A 34 11.44 -7.51 -13.46
N LEU A 35 12.05 -8.66 -13.77
CA LEU A 35 13.13 -9.24 -12.95
C LEU A 35 14.29 -8.26 -12.75
N THR A 36 14.76 -7.60 -13.82
CA THR A 36 15.84 -6.60 -13.72
C THR A 36 15.48 -5.46 -12.76
N LYS A 37 14.23 -4.98 -12.81
CA LYS A 37 13.76 -3.91 -11.91
C LYS A 37 13.62 -4.39 -10.47
N VAL A 38 13.14 -5.61 -10.26
CA VAL A 38 13.06 -6.25 -8.95
C VAL A 38 14.46 -6.43 -8.36
N ASP A 39 15.42 -6.94 -9.14
CA ASP A 39 16.82 -7.11 -8.73
C ASP A 39 17.41 -5.80 -8.21
N ARG A 40 17.15 -4.71 -8.94
CA ARG A 40 17.60 -3.38 -8.53
C ARG A 40 16.95 -2.93 -7.22
N ALA A 41 15.64 -3.09 -7.08
CA ALA A 41 14.96 -2.70 -5.86
C ALA A 41 15.43 -3.49 -4.63
N VAL A 42 15.71 -4.79 -4.80
CA VAL A 42 16.29 -5.63 -3.75
C VAL A 42 17.68 -5.15 -3.39
N ALA A 43 18.54 -4.83 -4.39
CA ALA A 43 19.87 -4.28 -4.18
C ALA A 43 19.83 -2.90 -3.49
N ASP A 44 18.82 -2.07 -3.80
CA ASP A 44 18.56 -0.78 -3.15
C ASP A 44 17.99 -0.93 -1.72
N GLY A 45 17.75 -2.17 -1.26
CA GLY A 45 17.38 -2.51 0.12
C GLY A 45 15.88 -2.45 0.43
N PHE A 46 15.00 -2.37 -0.57
CA PHE A 46 13.57 -2.50 -0.35
C PHE A 46 13.21 -3.90 0.17
N LYS A 47 12.28 -3.96 1.12
CA LYS A 47 11.85 -5.21 1.77
C LYS A 47 10.50 -5.71 1.29
N ARG A 48 9.83 -4.98 0.40
CA ARG A 48 8.55 -5.33 -0.19
C ARG A 48 8.54 -4.96 -1.67
N ILE A 49 8.01 -5.89 -2.47
CA ILE A 49 7.81 -5.77 -3.91
C ILE A 49 6.31 -5.87 -4.19
N LYS A 50 5.76 -4.85 -4.84
CA LYS A 50 4.40 -4.83 -5.38
C LYS A 50 4.45 -4.94 -6.90
N ILE A 51 3.67 -5.85 -7.47
CA ILE A 51 3.64 -6.10 -8.92
C ILE A 51 2.21 -5.91 -9.40
N LYS A 52 2.02 -4.99 -10.35
CA LYS A 52 0.74 -4.87 -11.04
C LYS A 52 0.46 -6.15 -11.83
N PHE A 53 -0.72 -6.73 -11.60
CA PHE A 53 -1.12 -8.01 -12.16
C PHE A 53 -2.50 -7.88 -12.81
N ASN A 54 -2.55 -8.06 -14.10
CA ASN A 54 -3.76 -7.93 -14.91
C ASN A 54 -4.01 -9.24 -15.72
N PRO A 55 -5.13 -9.37 -16.46
CA PRO A 55 -5.43 -10.58 -17.23
C PRO A 55 -4.39 -10.98 -18.28
N GLN A 56 -3.49 -10.07 -18.68
CA GLN A 56 -2.38 -10.37 -19.59
C GLN A 56 -1.09 -10.78 -18.86
N SER A 57 -1.08 -10.71 -17.54
CA SER A 57 0.06 -11.09 -16.70
C SER A 57 0.16 -12.62 -16.58
N ASN A 58 1.37 -13.11 -16.30
CA ASN A 58 1.63 -14.55 -16.19
C ASN A 58 2.05 -14.91 -14.75
N VAL A 59 1.37 -15.88 -14.16
CA VAL A 59 1.68 -16.42 -12.83
C VAL A 59 3.11 -16.97 -12.77
N ALA A 60 3.60 -17.57 -13.86
CA ALA A 60 4.97 -18.09 -13.93
C ALA A 60 6.04 -17.01 -13.68
N THR A 61 5.79 -15.76 -14.10
CA THR A 61 6.70 -14.64 -13.81
C THR A 61 6.76 -14.34 -12.31
N ILE A 62 5.62 -14.40 -11.62
CA ILE A 62 5.58 -14.21 -10.17
C ILE A 62 6.29 -15.36 -9.45
N ALA A 63 6.08 -16.61 -9.92
CA ALA A 63 6.75 -17.80 -9.40
C ALA A 63 8.27 -17.72 -9.56
N GLU A 64 8.78 -17.21 -10.69
CA GLU A 64 10.20 -16.99 -10.93
C GLU A 64 10.79 -15.97 -9.94
N ILE A 65 10.11 -14.84 -9.71
CA ILE A 65 10.53 -13.83 -8.74
C ILE A 65 10.52 -14.43 -7.33
N ARG A 66 9.47 -15.17 -6.95
CA ARG A 66 9.37 -15.84 -5.65
C ARG A 66 10.52 -16.85 -5.45
N SER A 67 10.81 -17.65 -6.48
CA SER A 67 11.91 -18.62 -6.43
C SER A 67 13.27 -17.94 -6.20
N LYS A 68 13.49 -16.78 -6.83
CA LYS A 68 14.73 -16.01 -6.69
C LYS A 68 14.83 -15.31 -5.34
N TYR A 69 13.71 -14.89 -4.77
CA TYR A 69 13.62 -14.12 -3.53
C TYR A 69 12.63 -14.75 -2.55
N PRO A 70 12.97 -15.91 -1.94
CA PRO A 70 12.03 -16.70 -1.12
C PRO A 70 11.53 -15.96 0.13
N ASP A 71 12.35 -15.07 0.72
CA ASP A 71 12.02 -14.35 1.96
C ASP A 71 11.46 -12.94 1.71
N MET A 72 11.35 -12.52 0.45
CA MET A 72 10.85 -11.19 0.10
C MET A 72 9.34 -11.09 0.31
N LEU A 73 8.87 -9.98 0.89
CA LEU A 73 7.44 -9.66 0.86
C LEU A 73 7.04 -9.30 -0.57
N ILE A 74 6.32 -10.20 -1.22
CA ILE A 74 5.80 -9.99 -2.58
C ILE A 74 4.29 -9.97 -2.51
N HIS A 75 3.64 -8.98 -3.13
CA HIS A 75 2.22 -9.01 -3.38
C HIS A 75 1.90 -8.58 -4.82
N VAL A 76 0.76 -9.02 -5.29
CA VAL A 76 0.21 -8.62 -6.58
C VAL A 76 -0.94 -7.65 -6.37
N ASP A 77 -1.04 -6.65 -7.25
CA ASP A 77 -2.12 -5.66 -7.24
C ASP A 77 -2.90 -5.77 -8.55
N CYS A 78 -4.13 -6.22 -8.44
CA CYS A 78 -4.99 -6.55 -9.55
C CYS A 78 -5.85 -5.36 -10.04
N ASN A 79 -5.93 -4.28 -9.27
CA ASN A 79 -6.71 -3.06 -9.58
C ASN A 79 -8.12 -3.37 -10.14
N SER A 80 -8.86 -4.27 -9.51
CA SER A 80 -10.21 -4.72 -9.91
C SER A 80 -10.27 -5.41 -11.28
N GLY A 81 -9.19 -5.99 -11.74
CA GLY A 81 -9.07 -6.50 -13.12
C GLY A 81 -9.68 -7.87 -13.39
N PHE A 82 -10.18 -8.56 -12.37
CA PHE A 82 -10.67 -9.93 -12.44
C PHE A 82 -12.08 -10.09 -11.92
N SER A 83 -12.61 -11.29 -12.10
CA SER A 83 -13.92 -11.72 -11.57
C SER A 83 -13.76 -13.00 -10.73
N LEU A 84 -14.84 -13.46 -10.11
CA LEU A 84 -14.84 -14.73 -9.38
C LEU A 84 -14.69 -15.94 -10.31
N ASP A 85 -14.96 -15.78 -11.61
CA ASP A 85 -14.73 -16.84 -12.62
C ASP A 85 -13.25 -17.17 -12.77
N ASP A 86 -12.34 -16.25 -12.35
CA ASP A 86 -10.89 -16.44 -12.38
C ASP A 86 -10.36 -17.19 -11.14
N ILE A 87 -11.21 -17.91 -10.40
CA ILE A 87 -10.87 -18.57 -9.13
C ILE A 87 -9.67 -19.52 -9.25
N GLU A 88 -9.51 -20.22 -10.36
CA GLU A 88 -8.39 -21.15 -10.55
C GLU A 88 -7.06 -20.40 -10.67
N LEU A 89 -7.04 -19.22 -11.28
CA LEU A 89 -5.88 -18.32 -11.30
C LEU A 89 -5.49 -17.87 -9.88
N PHE A 90 -6.47 -17.54 -9.05
CA PHE A 90 -6.21 -17.14 -7.66
C PHE A 90 -5.70 -18.31 -6.81
N LYS A 91 -6.13 -19.54 -7.08
CA LYS A 91 -5.56 -20.72 -6.44
C LYS A 91 -4.10 -20.97 -6.85
N GLU A 92 -3.74 -20.72 -8.14
CA GLU A 92 -2.34 -20.78 -8.55
C GLU A 92 -1.48 -19.72 -7.84
N LEU A 93 -1.98 -18.50 -7.72
CA LEU A 93 -1.31 -17.44 -6.97
C LEU A 93 -1.18 -17.76 -5.45
N ASP A 94 -2.18 -18.46 -4.89
CA ASP A 94 -2.23 -18.86 -3.47
C ASP A 94 -1.08 -19.80 -3.08
N GLU A 95 -0.58 -20.60 -4.03
CA GLU A 95 0.54 -21.52 -3.79
C GLU A 95 1.92 -20.81 -3.78
N LEU A 96 1.99 -19.53 -4.16
CA LEU A 96 3.24 -18.78 -4.27
C LEU A 96 3.69 -18.12 -2.97
N GLY A 97 2.95 -18.26 -1.87
CA GLY A 97 3.30 -17.65 -0.59
C GLY A 97 3.36 -16.12 -0.68
N LEU A 98 2.44 -15.50 -1.41
CA LEU A 98 2.32 -14.05 -1.50
C LEU A 98 1.91 -13.46 -0.16
N ALA A 99 2.37 -12.26 0.13
CA ALA A 99 1.97 -11.54 1.34
C ALA A 99 0.49 -11.15 1.29
N MET A 100 -0.02 -10.82 0.11
CA MET A 100 -1.43 -10.53 -0.15
C MET A 100 -1.72 -10.47 -1.65
N ILE A 101 -3.01 -10.54 -2.00
CA ILE A 101 -3.55 -10.19 -3.32
C ILE A 101 -4.37 -8.91 -3.12
N GLU A 102 -3.94 -7.81 -3.73
CA GLU A 102 -4.58 -6.51 -3.58
C GLU A 102 -5.65 -6.31 -4.65
N GLN A 103 -6.86 -5.94 -4.22
CA GLN A 103 -8.05 -5.60 -5.00
C GLN A 103 -8.26 -6.51 -6.21
N PRO A 104 -8.49 -7.82 -6.00
CA PRO A 104 -8.63 -8.77 -7.11
C PRO A 104 -9.88 -8.50 -7.98
N LEU A 105 -11.02 -8.21 -7.36
CA LEU A 105 -12.31 -8.12 -8.02
C LEU A 105 -12.83 -6.68 -8.08
N ALA A 106 -13.99 -6.47 -8.71
CA ALA A 106 -14.62 -5.18 -8.85
C ALA A 106 -14.74 -4.44 -7.51
N TYR A 107 -14.45 -3.14 -7.50
CA TYR A 107 -14.34 -2.34 -6.27
C TYR A 107 -15.65 -2.22 -5.48
N ASP A 108 -16.78 -2.38 -6.12
CA ASP A 108 -18.11 -2.32 -5.50
C ASP A 108 -18.62 -3.67 -4.98
N ASP A 109 -17.96 -4.76 -5.32
CA ASP A 109 -18.35 -6.12 -4.96
C ASP A 109 -17.60 -6.66 -3.75
N LEU A 110 -18.09 -6.37 -2.55
CA LEU A 110 -17.52 -6.92 -1.32
C LEU A 110 -17.93 -8.39 -1.09
N ILE A 111 -19.06 -8.84 -1.66
CA ILE A 111 -19.59 -10.18 -1.43
C ILE A 111 -18.69 -11.22 -2.09
N PHE A 112 -18.32 -11.00 -3.35
CA PHE A 112 -17.42 -11.92 -4.06
C PHE A 112 -15.98 -11.85 -3.53
N HIS A 113 -15.54 -10.71 -2.97
CA HIS A 113 -14.27 -10.68 -2.24
C HIS A 113 -14.32 -11.60 -1.00
N ALA A 114 -15.40 -11.59 -0.24
CA ALA A 114 -15.57 -12.50 0.89
C ALA A 114 -15.62 -13.98 0.45
N GLU A 115 -16.31 -14.27 -0.65
CA GLU A 115 -16.34 -15.59 -1.23
C GLU A 115 -14.96 -16.05 -1.69
N LEU A 116 -14.20 -15.21 -2.40
CA LEU A 116 -12.84 -15.50 -2.82
C LEU A 116 -11.92 -15.73 -1.62
N GLN A 117 -11.97 -14.83 -0.60
CA GLN A 117 -11.15 -14.98 0.61
C GLN A 117 -11.44 -16.29 1.35
N SER A 118 -12.66 -16.82 1.27
CA SER A 118 -13.00 -18.11 1.89
C SER A 118 -12.37 -19.31 1.17
N LYS A 119 -11.92 -19.14 -0.07
CA LYS A 119 -11.41 -20.20 -0.95
C LYS A 119 -9.89 -20.19 -1.10
N ILE A 120 -9.21 -19.15 -0.64
CA ILE A 120 -7.74 -19.01 -0.69
C ILE A 120 -7.18 -18.66 0.69
N LYS A 121 -5.92 -19.05 0.94
CA LYS A 121 -5.20 -18.77 2.19
C LYS A 121 -4.53 -17.39 2.15
N THR A 122 -4.03 -17.00 0.97
CA THR A 122 -3.39 -15.71 0.76
C THR A 122 -4.35 -14.58 1.15
N PRO A 123 -3.95 -13.65 2.03
CA PRO A 123 -4.78 -12.53 2.40
C PRO A 123 -5.22 -11.69 1.21
N ILE A 124 -6.49 -11.37 1.12
CA ILE A 124 -6.98 -10.32 0.25
C ILE A 124 -6.77 -8.97 0.95
N CYS A 125 -6.22 -8.01 0.22
CA CYS A 125 -6.15 -6.61 0.62
C CYS A 125 -7.15 -5.79 -0.20
N LEU A 126 -8.02 -5.03 0.44
CA LEU A 126 -8.91 -4.11 -0.25
C LEU A 126 -8.28 -2.71 -0.35
N ASP A 127 -8.29 -2.15 -1.56
CA ASP A 127 -7.83 -0.81 -1.92
C ASP A 127 -8.98 0.05 -2.45
N GLU A 128 -9.37 -0.09 -3.71
CA GLU A 128 -10.41 0.71 -4.36
C GLU A 128 -11.77 0.54 -3.69
N SER A 129 -12.02 -0.58 -3.05
CA SER A 129 -13.25 -0.84 -2.30
C SER A 129 -13.38 0.02 -1.03
N ILE A 130 -12.26 0.52 -0.49
CA ILE A 130 -12.23 1.27 0.77
C ILE A 130 -12.40 2.76 0.48
N THR A 131 -13.65 3.22 0.48
CA THR A 131 -14.03 4.60 0.18
C THR A 131 -14.59 5.36 1.37
N SER A 132 -14.96 4.66 2.46
CA SER A 132 -15.52 5.25 3.67
C SER A 132 -15.42 4.29 4.86
N ILE A 133 -15.59 4.81 6.07
CA ILE A 133 -15.63 4.00 7.30
C ILE A 133 -16.78 2.98 7.29
N ASP A 134 -17.94 3.35 6.74
CA ASP A 134 -19.09 2.44 6.65
C ASP A 134 -18.79 1.27 5.71
N ARG A 135 -18.17 1.56 4.56
CA ARG A 135 -17.77 0.51 3.62
C ARG A 135 -16.68 -0.38 4.18
N THR A 136 -15.73 0.20 4.91
CA THR A 136 -14.69 -0.56 5.63
C THR A 136 -15.30 -1.52 6.65
N ARG A 137 -16.27 -1.03 7.47
CA ARG A 137 -16.97 -1.86 8.44
C ARG A 137 -17.67 -3.04 7.77
N LYS A 138 -18.41 -2.79 6.70
CA LYS A 138 -19.10 -3.85 5.94
C LYS A 138 -18.12 -4.89 5.39
N ALA A 139 -16.99 -4.46 4.83
CA ALA A 139 -15.97 -5.37 4.31
C ALA A 139 -15.40 -6.29 5.41
N ILE A 140 -15.14 -5.73 6.60
CA ILE A 140 -14.64 -6.48 7.76
C ILE A 140 -15.73 -7.42 8.29
N ASP A 141 -16.98 -6.94 8.43
CA ASP A 141 -18.07 -7.71 9.04
C ASP A 141 -18.45 -8.97 8.23
N ILE A 142 -18.17 -8.98 6.92
CA ILE A 142 -18.40 -10.14 6.04
C ILE A 142 -17.11 -10.92 5.68
N ASP A 143 -15.99 -10.62 6.34
CA ASP A 143 -14.68 -11.26 6.08
C ASP A 143 -14.16 -11.11 4.64
N ALA A 144 -14.45 -9.99 3.97
CA ALA A 144 -14.06 -9.73 2.59
C ALA A 144 -12.55 -9.53 2.39
N CYS A 145 -11.79 -9.32 3.48
CA CYS A 145 -10.35 -9.08 3.41
C CYS A 145 -9.65 -9.44 4.74
N ARG A 146 -8.31 -9.49 4.68
CA ARG A 146 -7.42 -9.64 5.85
C ARG A 146 -6.45 -8.46 5.98
N TYR A 147 -6.36 -7.60 4.97
CA TYR A 147 -5.60 -6.34 4.95
C TYR A 147 -6.43 -5.22 4.34
N ILE A 148 -6.14 -4.00 4.75
CA ILE A 148 -6.75 -2.80 4.16
C ILE A 148 -5.65 -1.82 3.76
N ASN A 149 -5.72 -1.36 2.51
CA ASN A 149 -4.92 -0.26 1.99
C ASN A 149 -5.70 1.05 2.16
N ILE A 150 -5.17 1.97 2.97
CA ILE A 150 -5.79 3.29 3.18
C ILE A 150 -5.09 4.32 2.29
N LYS A 151 -5.84 4.95 1.40
CA LYS A 151 -5.40 6.14 0.65
C LYS A 151 -6.15 7.36 1.18
N THR A 152 -5.44 8.28 1.81
CA THR A 152 -6.01 9.45 2.49
C THR A 152 -6.92 10.28 1.57
N SER A 153 -6.53 10.44 0.31
CA SER A 153 -7.31 11.16 -0.71
C SER A 153 -8.62 10.46 -1.07
N ARG A 154 -8.60 9.12 -1.20
CA ARG A 154 -9.79 8.33 -1.57
C ARG A 154 -10.85 8.36 -0.49
N VAL A 155 -10.46 8.28 0.76
CA VAL A 155 -11.41 8.21 1.88
C VAL A 155 -11.89 9.59 2.36
N GLY A 156 -11.52 10.67 1.65
CA GLY A 156 -11.98 12.02 1.94
C GLY A 156 -11.14 12.77 2.97
N GLY A 157 -9.88 12.38 3.15
CA GLY A 157 -8.90 13.10 3.97
C GLY A 157 -8.46 12.36 5.23
N LEU A 158 -7.53 13.02 5.95
CA LEU A 158 -6.82 12.41 7.08
C LEU A 158 -7.75 12.02 8.24
N SER A 159 -8.78 12.82 8.54
CA SER A 159 -9.71 12.49 9.63
C SER A 159 -10.44 11.18 9.39
N ASN A 160 -10.98 10.99 8.19
CA ASN A 160 -11.63 9.73 7.83
C ASN A 160 -10.64 8.56 7.79
N ALA A 161 -9.42 8.80 7.32
CA ALA A 161 -8.35 7.80 7.30
C ALA A 161 -8.00 7.32 8.72
N ILE A 162 -7.94 8.23 9.70
CA ILE A 162 -7.71 7.90 11.12
C ILE A 162 -8.88 7.09 11.68
N GLU A 163 -10.12 7.43 11.36
CA GLU A 163 -11.29 6.67 11.81
C GLU A 163 -11.28 5.25 11.23
N ILE A 164 -10.92 5.09 9.96
CA ILE A 164 -10.75 3.78 9.33
C ILE A 164 -9.62 3.00 9.99
N HIS A 165 -8.46 3.65 10.22
CA HIS A 165 -7.34 3.04 10.94
C HIS A 165 -7.78 2.50 12.31
N ASN A 166 -8.47 3.32 13.11
CA ASN A 166 -8.92 2.94 14.45
C ASN A 166 -9.90 1.77 14.40
N LEU A 167 -10.87 1.80 13.48
CA LEU A 167 -11.77 0.67 13.26
C LEU A 167 -11.00 -0.61 12.93
N CYS A 168 -10.02 -0.55 12.04
CA CYS A 168 -9.21 -1.70 11.67
C CYS A 168 -8.38 -2.21 12.87
N GLN A 169 -7.80 -1.30 13.66
CA GLN A 169 -7.05 -1.66 14.86
C GLN A 169 -7.95 -2.36 15.89
N ASP A 170 -9.15 -1.84 16.15
CA ASP A 170 -10.12 -2.43 17.09
C ASP A 170 -10.60 -3.82 16.64
N ARG A 171 -10.60 -4.07 15.34
CA ARG A 171 -11.01 -5.35 14.74
C ARG A 171 -9.84 -6.30 14.44
N GLY A 172 -8.59 -5.91 14.75
CA GLY A 172 -7.41 -6.72 14.51
C GLY A 172 -7.06 -6.90 13.01
N ILE A 173 -7.53 -6.00 12.15
CA ILE A 173 -7.20 -5.99 10.72
C ILE A 173 -5.98 -5.08 10.51
N PRO A 174 -4.82 -5.60 10.09
CA PRO A 174 -3.66 -4.78 9.78
C PRO A 174 -3.94 -3.88 8.57
N ILE A 175 -3.35 -2.69 8.61
CA ILE A 175 -3.41 -1.74 7.50
C ILE A 175 -2.03 -1.44 6.94
N TRP A 176 -2.01 -0.86 5.77
CA TRP A 176 -0.89 -0.11 5.21
C TRP A 176 -1.40 1.11 4.44
N VAL A 177 -0.51 2.02 4.14
CA VAL A 177 -0.87 3.29 3.51
C VAL A 177 -0.43 3.28 2.06
N GLY A 178 -1.41 3.33 1.18
CA GLY A 178 -1.20 3.44 -0.25
C GLY A 178 -0.91 4.87 -0.69
N GLY A 179 -0.26 4.99 -1.84
CA GLY A 179 0.07 6.25 -2.49
C GLY A 179 -0.64 6.43 -3.82
N MET A 180 -0.61 7.68 -4.28
CA MET A 180 -0.96 8.12 -5.62
C MET A 180 0.22 8.93 -6.20
N LEU A 181 0.04 9.58 -7.32
CA LEU A 181 1.03 10.49 -7.92
C LEU A 181 0.99 11.85 -7.20
N GLU A 182 1.27 11.85 -5.90
CA GLU A 182 1.15 13.02 -5.04
C GLU A 182 2.49 13.76 -4.94
N SER A 183 2.45 15.09 -4.82
CA SER A 183 3.60 15.89 -4.37
C SER A 183 3.96 15.58 -2.91
N ALA A 184 5.09 16.04 -2.43
CA ALA A 184 5.48 15.87 -1.03
C ALA A 184 4.45 16.46 -0.05
N VAL A 185 3.74 17.54 -0.41
CA VAL A 185 2.62 18.05 0.41
C VAL A 185 1.50 17.01 0.50
N GLY A 186 1.07 16.43 -0.62
CA GLY A 186 0.04 15.38 -0.62
C GLY A 186 0.48 14.15 0.18
N GLN A 187 1.67 13.64 -0.11
CA GLN A 187 2.23 12.47 0.57
C GLN A 187 2.47 12.69 2.07
N SER A 188 2.62 13.96 2.55
CA SER A 188 2.87 14.26 3.95
C SER A 188 1.77 13.76 4.89
N PHE A 189 0.53 13.76 4.43
CA PHE A 189 -0.62 13.23 5.19
C PHE A 189 -0.59 11.70 5.24
N SER A 190 -0.25 11.05 4.13
CA SER A 190 -0.05 9.61 4.05
C SER A 190 1.14 9.17 4.89
N LEU A 191 2.24 9.92 4.85
CA LEU A 191 3.42 9.69 5.71
C LEU A 191 3.08 9.82 7.19
N ALA A 192 2.29 10.83 7.58
CA ALA A 192 1.84 10.97 8.96
C ALA A 192 0.98 9.76 9.40
N LEU A 193 0.03 9.33 8.56
CA LEU A 193 -0.80 8.15 8.84
C LEU A 193 0.05 6.88 8.98
N ALA A 194 1.07 6.71 8.14
CA ALA A 194 1.95 5.54 8.15
C ALA A 194 2.79 5.40 9.43
N THR A 195 2.87 6.45 10.26
CA THR A 195 3.55 6.38 11.56
C THR A 195 2.68 5.83 12.69
N MET A 196 1.37 5.64 12.46
CA MET A 196 0.42 5.18 13.48
C MET A 196 0.63 3.69 13.82
N PRO A 197 0.18 3.23 15.01
CA PRO A 197 0.17 1.80 15.31
C PRO A 197 -0.71 1.04 14.30
N ASN A 198 -0.64 -0.30 14.28
CA ASN A 198 -1.38 -1.14 13.34
C ASN A 198 -1.01 -0.97 11.84
N VAL A 199 -0.05 -0.12 11.49
CA VAL A 199 0.55 -0.08 10.14
C VAL A 199 1.60 -1.18 10.09
N GLY A 200 1.17 -2.37 9.68
CA GLY A 200 1.94 -3.62 9.77
C GLY A 200 2.64 -4.05 8.47
N TYR A 201 2.63 -3.21 7.44
CA TYR A 201 3.17 -3.55 6.12
C TYR A 201 3.88 -2.35 5.49
N PRO A 202 4.93 -2.56 4.66
CA PRO A 202 5.62 -1.45 4.00
C PRO A 202 4.69 -0.64 3.08
N ASN A 203 4.76 0.68 3.20
CA ASN A 203 3.81 1.62 2.59
C ASN A 203 4.19 2.01 1.16
N ASP A 204 3.24 2.56 0.39
CA ASP A 204 3.46 3.21 -0.90
C ASP A 204 3.64 4.72 -0.71
N ILE A 205 4.72 5.09 -0.03
CA ILE A 205 5.19 6.47 0.06
C ILE A 205 6.51 6.53 -0.68
N PHE A 206 6.61 7.44 -1.64
CA PHE A 206 7.71 7.44 -2.59
C PHE A 206 8.56 8.70 -2.47
N PRO A 207 9.88 8.59 -2.73
CA PRO A 207 10.70 9.76 -2.93
C PRO A 207 10.13 10.64 -4.06
N SER A 208 10.16 11.96 -3.88
CA SER A 208 9.63 12.93 -4.86
C SER A 208 10.18 12.68 -6.27
N ARG A 209 11.45 12.32 -6.36
CA ARG A 209 12.16 12.03 -7.62
C ARG A 209 11.66 10.80 -8.39
N ARG A 210 10.76 10.00 -7.79
CA ARG A 210 10.10 8.93 -8.51
C ARG A 210 9.14 9.45 -9.58
N PHE A 211 8.46 10.57 -9.31
CA PHE A 211 7.41 11.09 -10.16
C PHE A 211 7.75 12.45 -10.79
N TYR A 212 8.63 13.21 -10.16
CA TYR A 212 8.92 14.60 -10.53
C TYR A 212 10.42 14.80 -10.75
N GLN A 213 10.76 15.61 -11.75
CA GLN A 213 12.13 16.13 -11.89
C GLN A 213 12.42 17.13 -10.77
N VAL A 214 11.43 17.96 -10.44
CA VAL A 214 11.40 18.89 -9.31
C VAL A 214 10.02 18.78 -8.69
N ASP A 215 9.93 18.53 -7.40
CA ASP A 215 8.65 18.50 -6.67
C ASP A 215 8.12 19.94 -6.55
N MET A 216 6.80 20.10 -6.53
CA MET A 216 6.10 21.37 -6.26
C MET A 216 6.15 21.75 -4.77
N SER A 217 6.91 21.04 -3.97
CA SER A 217 6.93 21.11 -2.51
C SER A 217 8.35 21.17 -1.98
N ALA A 218 8.55 21.92 -0.90
CA ALA A 218 9.79 21.95 -0.14
C ALA A 218 9.54 21.55 1.33
N PRO A 219 10.44 20.70 1.91
CA PRO A 219 11.47 19.92 1.23
C PRO A 219 10.88 18.79 0.35
N GLU A 220 11.69 18.17 -0.50
CA GLU A 220 11.32 16.92 -1.19
C GLU A 220 11.28 15.75 -0.20
N ILE A 221 10.45 14.73 -0.48
CA ILE A 221 10.52 13.44 0.21
C ILE A 221 11.71 12.65 -0.36
N VAL A 222 12.54 12.14 0.53
CA VAL A 222 13.70 11.30 0.22
C VAL A 222 13.75 10.07 1.10
N LEU A 223 14.41 9.01 0.65
CA LEU A 223 14.73 7.89 1.53
C LEU A 223 15.74 8.35 2.59
N SER A 224 15.45 8.09 3.85
CA SER A 224 16.36 8.33 4.97
C SER A 224 17.41 7.21 5.09
N SER A 225 17.07 6.01 4.65
CA SER A 225 17.92 4.83 4.49
C SER A 225 17.22 3.85 3.52
N PRO A 226 17.87 2.73 3.10
CA PRO A 226 17.28 1.77 2.20
C PRO A 226 15.87 1.32 2.62
N GLY A 227 14.86 1.59 1.77
CA GLY A 227 13.47 1.24 2.02
C GLY A 227 12.79 1.94 3.19
N MET A 228 13.34 3.08 3.68
CA MET A 228 12.81 3.81 4.83
C MET A 228 12.64 5.30 4.53
N ILE A 229 11.60 5.91 5.07
CA ILE A 229 11.36 7.36 5.04
C ILE A 229 11.12 7.85 6.46
N GLU A 230 11.71 8.99 6.83
CA GLU A 230 11.54 9.62 8.14
C GLU A 230 10.46 10.70 8.07
N ALA A 231 9.48 10.64 8.98
CA ALA A 231 8.46 11.68 9.13
C ALA A 231 9.08 12.97 9.69
N PRO A 232 8.64 14.16 9.24
CA PRO A 232 9.24 15.44 9.61
C PRO A 232 9.21 15.72 11.11
N ARG A 233 10.27 16.36 11.61
CA ARG A 233 10.35 16.86 13.00
C ARG A 233 9.74 18.24 13.15
N SER A 234 9.59 18.98 12.06
CA SER A 234 9.02 20.32 12.04
C SER A 234 7.54 20.33 12.40
N PHE A 235 7.04 21.46 12.89
CA PHE A 235 5.62 21.61 13.20
C PHE A 235 4.77 21.58 11.94
N GLY A 236 3.59 20.99 12.04
CA GLY A 236 2.70 20.83 10.91
C GLY A 236 2.97 19.55 10.13
N ALA A 237 2.65 19.59 8.84
CA ALA A 237 2.87 18.46 7.90
C ALA A 237 4.34 18.30 7.50
N GLY A 238 5.16 19.35 7.74
CA GLY A 238 6.60 19.34 7.44
C GLY A 238 6.98 19.68 6.02
N PHE A 239 6.02 19.76 5.12
CA PHE A 239 6.18 20.10 3.72
C PHE A 239 5.27 21.28 3.36
N ALA A 240 5.72 22.15 2.48
CA ALA A 240 4.96 23.30 2.03
C ALA A 240 5.05 23.42 0.50
N PRO A 241 4.04 24.01 -0.16
CA PRO A 241 4.17 24.35 -1.57
C PRO A 241 5.37 25.27 -1.77
N ASP A 242 6.14 25.04 -2.83
CA ASP A 242 7.19 25.92 -3.31
C ASP A 242 6.57 26.76 -4.44
N LEU A 243 6.08 27.97 -4.08
CA LEU A 243 5.32 28.88 -4.95
C LEU A 243 6.14 30.08 -5.33
#